data_0b0482388feb9c6a3182d433860cc1fa
#
_entry.id   0b0482388feb9c6a3182d433860cc1fa
#
_cell.length_a   1.000
_cell.length_b   1.000
_cell.length_c   1.000
_cell.angle_alpha   90.00
_cell.angle_beta   90.00
_cell.angle_gamma   90.00
#
_symmetry.space_group_name_H-M   'P 1'
#
loop_
_entity.id
_entity.type
_entity.pdbx_description
1 polymer ?
#
loop_
_entity_poly.entity_id
_entity_poly.type
_entity_poly.pdbx_seq_one_letter_code
_entity_poly.pdbx_strand_id
1 'polypeptide(L)'
;MATSTIETLSPTRVRLAVEVPFAELQPAIDAAYKKVGANVRVPGFRPGKVPNRVLDQRVGRSSILEEAINSALPGFYTEAAQEHTVKSLGQPDIEVTKLEDGTEFSFTAEVDVRPEFDLPELDGLAVTVDSTSVGDDEVDEQLASLAERFGTLKGVERPVALGDFVSLDLSAAIDGQELEDGSAKGLSYEVGKDDLIPGLDDALVGKNAGDTAVFPTTLQQGERTGEEAEVTAVVNSVKEKELPALDDDFAQLASEFDTIEELKADLHTKLAQGKAMQQGAQARDKVIEHLVGTVEFPLPESAVQAEVDFREHDVIHQLGHDDALFERYLSVAGKTREEFTAELRENAEKSVRAQFILDAIAEKTEVQISDGELTEYLVRQAARYGMPAQEFANQIVQGGNLPALVADVRRSKALATVLEKASVTDEAGNAVDLSALSPSALADLASAEDEVDEDDALASLASEADHDHDHHGHDHEGHDHEH
;
A
#
# COMPACT_ATOMS: atom_id res chain seq x y z
N MET A 1 -10.93 22.24 40.94
CA MET A 1 -10.96 21.13 39.95
C MET A 1 -11.74 21.61 38.73
N ALA A 2 -11.23 21.37 37.56
CA ALA A 2 -11.95 21.61 36.33
C ALA A 2 -13.27 20.83 36.39
N THR A 3 -14.32 21.37 35.81
CA THR A 3 -15.63 20.69 35.66
C THR A 3 -15.88 20.41 34.19
N SER A 4 -16.28 19.17 33.87
CA SER A 4 -16.52 18.77 32.51
C SER A 4 -17.94 18.26 32.32
N THR A 5 -18.51 18.53 31.14
CA THR A 5 -19.80 17.97 30.72
C THR A 5 -19.66 17.40 29.31
N ILE A 6 -20.38 16.31 29.04
CA ILE A 6 -20.39 15.65 27.74
C ILE A 6 -21.75 15.80 27.06
N GLU A 7 -21.73 16.13 25.78
CA GLU A 7 -22.89 16.18 24.90
C GLU A 7 -22.65 15.26 23.70
N THR A 8 -23.58 14.35 23.41
CA THR A 8 -23.53 13.50 22.22
C THR A 8 -24.11 14.26 21.04
N LEU A 9 -23.27 14.61 20.06
CA LEU A 9 -23.68 15.33 18.84
C LEU A 9 -24.22 14.36 17.78
N SER A 10 -23.59 13.19 17.68
CA SER A 10 -23.98 12.09 16.80
C SER A 10 -23.51 10.75 17.40
N PRO A 11 -23.91 9.60 16.86
CA PRO A 11 -23.40 8.32 17.32
C PRO A 11 -21.88 8.17 17.26
N THR A 12 -21.22 9.00 16.46
CA THR A 12 -19.77 8.96 16.23
C THR A 12 -19.04 10.22 16.69
N ARG A 13 -19.74 11.20 17.30
CA ARG A 13 -19.13 12.50 17.69
C ARG A 13 -19.70 13.02 19.00
N VAL A 14 -18.82 13.39 19.90
CA VAL A 14 -19.16 14.01 21.18
C VAL A 14 -18.50 15.36 21.33
N ARG A 15 -19.11 16.22 22.13
CA ARG A 15 -18.58 17.51 22.57
C ARG A 15 -18.36 17.45 24.08
N LEU A 16 -17.14 17.73 24.49
CA LEU A 16 -16.76 17.97 25.88
C LEU A 16 -16.74 19.48 26.11
N ALA A 17 -17.52 19.98 27.05
CA ALA A 17 -17.41 21.37 27.52
C ALA A 17 -16.72 21.37 28.88
N VAL A 18 -15.60 22.08 28.96
CA VAL A 18 -14.72 22.10 30.13
C VAL A 18 -14.58 23.51 30.66
N GLU A 19 -14.88 23.68 31.95
CA GLU A 19 -14.70 24.92 32.68
C GLU A 19 -13.53 24.75 33.67
N VAL A 20 -12.51 25.57 33.51
CA VAL A 20 -11.27 25.52 34.30
C VAL A 20 -11.18 26.75 35.18
N PRO A 21 -11.20 26.65 36.51
CA PRO A 21 -10.93 27.76 37.39
C PRO A 21 -9.55 28.35 37.10
N PHE A 22 -9.44 29.68 37.03
CA PHE A 22 -8.18 30.36 36.67
C PHE A 22 -6.99 29.96 37.57
N ALA A 23 -7.25 29.59 38.80
CA ALA A 23 -6.22 29.10 39.74
C ALA A 23 -5.50 27.84 39.24
N GLU A 24 -6.17 26.99 38.46
CA GLU A 24 -5.56 25.76 37.90
C GLU A 24 -4.73 26.06 36.64
N LEU A 25 -4.98 27.17 35.97
CA LEU A 25 -4.17 27.64 34.85
C LEU A 25 -2.85 28.32 35.35
N GLN A 26 -2.77 28.73 36.63
CA GLN A 26 -1.63 29.49 37.18
C GLN A 26 -0.25 28.81 36.98
N PRO A 27 -0.10 27.48 37.16
CA PRO A 27 1.18 26.81 36.90
C PRO A 27 1.63 26.90 35.45
N ALA A 28 0.67 26.82 34.50
CA ALA A 28 0.94 26.97 33.07
C ALA A 28 1.30 28.42 32.70
N ILE A 29 0.64 29.39 33.32
CA ILE A 29 0.99 30.81 33.17
C ILE A 29 2.41 31.08 33.67
N ASP A 30 2.81 30.53 34.82
CA ASP A 30 4.15 30.68 35.35
C ASP A 30 5.20 30.00 34.45
N ALA A 31 4.87 28.87 33.83
CA ALA A 31 5.72 28.22 32.87
C ALA A 31 5.83 29.03 31.57
N ALA A 32 4.72 29.60 31.07
CA ALA A 32 4.69 30.46 29.88
C ALA A 32 5.58 31.71 30.10
N TYR A 33 5.52 32.37 31.25
CA TYR A 33 6.43 33.46 31.55
C TYR A 33 7.91 33.06 31.50
N LYS A 34 8.25 31.87 31.97
CA LYS A 34 9.62 31.35 31.90
C LYS A 34 10.06 31.08 30.48
N LYS A 35 9.19 30.44 29.68
CA LYS A 35 9.45 30.10 28.29
C LYS A 35 9.61 31.34 27.42
N VAL A 36 8.65 32.27 27.51
CA VAL A 36 8.67 33.53 26.76
C VAL A 36 9.84 34.41 27.21
N GLY A 37 10.08 34.50 28.54
CA GLY A 37 11.21 35.27 29.09
C GLY A 37 12.58 34.76 28.70
N ALA A 38 12.73 33.48 28.38
CA ALA A 38 13.98 32.91 27.86
C ALA A 38 14.21 33.28 26.37
N ASN A 39 13.15 33.43 25.61
CA ASN A 39 13.22 33.68 24.16
C ASN A 39 13.21 35.18 23.81
N VAL A 40 12.65 36.03 24.64
CA VAL A 40 12.54 37.47 24.38
C VAL A 40 13.74 38.23 24.92
N ARG A 41 14.39 39.00 24.04
CA ARG A 41 15.47 39.92 24.44
C ARG A 41 14.91 41.28 24.86
N VAL A 42 15.09 41.61 26.14
CA VAL A 42 14.70 42.91 26.70
C VAL A 42 15.95 43.69 27.09
N PRO A 43 16.16 44.91 26.54
CA PRO A 43 17.33 45.71 26.91
C PRO A 43 17.40 45.96 28.44
N GLY A 44 18.56 45.72 29.02
CA GLY A 44 18.78 45.86 30.46
C GLY A 44 18.51 44.62 31.31
N PHE A 45 18.03 43.53 30.74
CA PHE A 45 17.77 42.27 31.43
C PHE A 45 18.49 41.08 30.75
N ARG A 46 18.96 40.14 31.61
CA ARG A 46 19.49 38.86 31.10
C ARG A 46 18.34 37.98 30.65
N PRO A 47 18.44 37.25 29.49
CA PRO A 47 17.45 36.28 29.08
C PRO A 47 17.04 35.33 30.19
N GLY A 48 15.76 35.09 30.40
CA GLY A 48 15.18 34.26 31.45
C GLY A 48 15.14 34.89 32.84
N LYS A 49 15.56 36.17 33.00
CA LYS A 49 15.50 36.93 34.28
C LYS A 49 14.71 38.24 34.11
N VAL A 50 13.85 38.34 33.15
CA VAL A 50 12.96 39.48 32.92
C VAL A 50 11.78 39.38 33.88
N PRO A 51 11.42 40.43 34.66
CA PRO A 51 10.23 40.42 35.50
C PRO A 51 8.94 40.29 34.66
N ASN A 52 7.95 39.55 35.17
CA ASN A 52 6.67 39.29 34.45
C ASN A 52 5.98 40.58 33.96
N ARG A 53 5.95 41.62 34.81
CA ARG A 53 5.37 42.92 34.43
C ARG A 53 6.05 43.59 33.23
N VAL A 54 7.32 43.36 33.03
CA VAL A 54 8.08 43.90 31.89
C VAL A 54 7.81 43.08 30.65
N LEU A 55 7.61 41.77 30.79
CA LEU A 55 7.19 40.89 29.72
C LEU A 55 5.76 41.24 29.25
N ASP A 56 4.84 41.50 30.18
CA ASP A 56 3.47 41.94 29.85
C ASP A 56 3.46 43.25 29.02
N GLN A 57 4.34 44.19 29.36
CA GLN A 57 4.46 45.44 28.61
C GLN A 57 5.09 45.27 27.21
N ARG A 58 5.94 44.29 27.06
CA ARG A 58 6.74 44.07 25.82
C ARG A 58 6.08 43.15 24.83
N VAL A 59 5.51 42.06 25.31
CA VAL A 59 4.92 40.96 24.50
C VAL A 59 3.41 41.01 24.56
N GLY A 60 2.83 41.56 25.62
CA GLY A 60 1.39 41.57 25.91
C GLY A 60 0.99 40.40 26.83
N ARG A 61 0.06 40.68 27.74
CA ARG A 61 -0.52 39.68 28.64
C ARG A 61 -1.28 38.59 27.89
N SER A 62 -1.95 38.95 26.77
CA SER A 62 -2.67 38.00 25.93
C SER A 62 -1.78 36.92 25.36
N SER A 63 -0.60 37.25 24.84
CA SER A 63 0.33 36.26 24.28
C SER A 63 0.89 35.29 25.34
N ILE A 64 1.03 35.76 26.59
CA ILE A 64 1.40 34.89 27.70
C ILE A 64 0.28 33.92 28.05
N LEU A 65 -0.97 34.40 28.06
CA LEU A 65 -2.14 33.57 28.30
C LEU A 65 -2.36 32.55 27.17
N GLU A 66 -2.21 32.95 25.91
CA GLU A 66 -2.28 32.06 24.74
C GLU A 66 -1.25 30.93 24.86
N GLU A 67 0.02 31.24 25.18
CA GLU A 67 1.07 30.23 25.37
C GLU A 67 0.73 29.30 26.54
N ALA A 68 0.22 29.84 27.67
CA ALA A 68 -0.19 29.06 28.83
C ALA A 68 -1.34 28.11 28.52
N ILE A 69 -2.37 28.61 27.81
CA ILE A 69 -3.52 27.83 27.38
C ILE A 69 -3.09 26.70 26.44
N ASN A 70 -2.37 27.02 25.37
CA ASN A 70 -1.90 26.04 24.39
C ASN A 70 -1.07 24.92 25.04
N SER A 71 -0.33 25.26 26.09
CA SER A 71 0.47 24.29 26.85
C SER A 71 -0.35 23.42 27.82
N ALA A 72 -1.42 23.97 28.42
CA ALA A 72 -2.22 23.30 29.45
C ALA A 72 -3.42 22.53 28.88
N LEU A 73 -3.93 22.97 27.73
CA LEU A 73 -5.15 22.50 27.09
C LEU A 73 -5.18 20.98 26.84
N PRO A 74 -4.09 20.34 26.32
CA PRO A 74 -4.07 18.89 26.16
C PRO A 74 -4.24 18.12 27.47
N GLY A 75 -3.72 18.65 28.57
CA GLY A 75 -3.90 18.06 29.90
C GLY A 75 -5.34 18.08 30.38
N PHE A 76 -6.00 19.25 30.30
CA PHE A 76 -7.40 19.39 30.70
C PHE A 76 -8.36 18.57 29.82
N TYR A 77 -8.06 18.50 28.52
CA TYR A 77 -8.81 17.62 27.61
C TYR A 77 -8.68 16.14 28.01
N THR A 78 -7.45 15.69 28.31
CA THR A 78 -7.20 14.30 28.69
C THR A 78 -7.92 13.94 30.01
N GLU A 79 -7.90 14.84 31.00
CA GLU A 79 -8.65 14.64 32.25
C GLU A 79 -10.14 14.53 32.01
N ALA A 80 -10.72 15.44 31.21
CA ALA A 80 -12.13 15.43 30.88
C ALA A 80 -12.55 14.15 30.10
N ALA A 81 -11.73 13.74 29.13
CA ALA A 81 -11.97 12.53 28.37
C ALA A 81 -11.92 11.27 29.24
N GLN A 82 -11.01 11.21 30.21
CA GLN A 82 -10.91 10.11 31.18
C GLN A 82 -12.10 10.09 32.14
N GLU A 83 -12.52 11.25 32.67
CA GLU A 83 -13.66 11.37 33.54
C GLU A 83 -14.95 10.81 32.93
N HIS A 84 -15.17 11.08 31.64
CA HIS A 84 -16.33 10.62 30.89
C HIS A 84 -16.10 9.30 30.16
N THR A 85 -14.95 8.65 30.31
CA THR A 85 -14.60 7.37 29.66
C THR A 85 -14.72 7.44 28.12
N VAL A 86 -14.38 8.60 27.55
CA VAL A 86 -14.45 8.85 26.10
C VAL A 86 -13.34 8.08 25.39
N LYS A 87 -13.70 7.17 24.50
CA LYS A 87 -12.76 6.50 23.57
C LYS A 87 -12.60 7.36 22.33
N SER A 88 -11.79 8.42 22.41
CA SER A 88 -11.58 9.35 21.32
C SER A 88 -10.83 8.73 20.15
N LEU A 89 -11.21 9.11 18.93
CA LEU A 89 -10.55 8.79 17.66
C LEU A 89 -10.00 10.08 17.05
N GLY A 90 -8.71 10.06 16.72
CA GLY A 90 -8.05 11.22 16.16
C GLY A 90 -7.83 12.37 17.17
N GLN A 91 -7.57 13.55 16.64
CA GLN A 91 -7.34 14.76 17.43
C GLN A 91 -8.68 15.51 17.65
N PRO A 92 -8.92 16.05 18.86
CA PRO A 92 -10.10 16.86 19.10
C PRO A 92 -10.00 18.21 18.41
N ASP A 93 -11.14 18.70 17.91
CA ASP A 93 -11.30 20.09 17.50
C ASP A 93 -11.65 20.94 18.72
N ILE A 94 -10.74 21.84 19.10
CA ILE A 94 -10.83 22.57 20.36
C ILE A 94 -11.08 24.04 20.10
N GLU A 95 -12.17 24.55 20.67
CA GLU A 95 -12.53 25.96 20.63
C GLU A 95 -12.55 26.57 22.05
N VAL A 96 -11.80 27.65 22.24
CA VAL A 96 -11.83 28.42 23.48
C VAL A 96 -13.10 29.28 23.49
N THR A 97 -14.04 28.93 24.35
CA THR A 97 -15.34 29.61 24.43
C THR A 97 -15.34 30.84 25.37
N LYS A 98 -14.49 30.80 26.41
CA LYS A 98 -14.38 31.91 27.39
C LYS A 98 -12.97 32.01 27.94
N LEU A 99 -12.46 33.22 28.02
CA LEU A 99 -11.20 33.56 28.69
C LEU A 99 -11.37 34.89 29.43
N GLU A 100 -11.52 34.81 30.75
CA GLU A 100 -11.51 35.97 31.66
C GLU A 100 -10.30 35.91 32.57
N ASP A 101 -9.31 36.81 32.31
CA ASP A 101 -8.05 36.86 33.07
C ASP A 101 -8.32 37.05 34.58
N GLY A 102 -7.85 36.12 35.38
CA GLY A 102 -8.04 36.10 36.84
C GLY A 102 -9.35 35.45 37.32
N THR A 103 -10.25 35.01 36.42
CA THR A 103 -11.56 34.46 36.80
C THR A 103 -11.72 33.01 36.35
N GLU A 104 -11.84 32.80 35.06
CA GLU A 104 -12.09 31.46 34.50
C GLU A 104 -11.61 31.32 33.04
N PHE A 105 -11.41 30.07 32.67
CA PHE A 105 -11.14 29.67 31.30
C PHE A 105 -12.07 28.51 30.94
N SER A 106 -12.71 28.59 29.77
CA SER A 106 -13.60 27.53 29.31
C SER A 106 -13.31 27.24 27.84
N PHE A 107 -13.41 25.97 27.48
CA PHE A 107 -13.26 25.51 26.13
C PHE A 107 -14.23 24.38 25.81
N THR A 108 -14.52 24.18 24.54
CA THR A 108 -15.20 23.00 24.03
C THR A 108 -14.22 22.18 23.19
N ALA A 109 -14.32 20.85 23.28
CA ALA A 109 -13.57 19.92 22.48
C ALA A 109 -14.55 18.98 21.79
N GLU A 110 -14.62 19.04 20.46
CA GLU A 110 -15.36 18.08 19.67
C GLU A 110 -14.42 16.99 19.21
N VAL A 111 -14.82 15.74 19.39
CA VAL A 111 -13.98 14.59 19.03
C VAL A 111 -14.84 13.46 18.53
N ASP A 112 -14.33 12.77 17.52
CA ASP A 112 -14.93 11.56 17.03
C ASP A 112 -14.69 10.41 18.02
N VAL A 113 -15.71 9.55 18.16
CA VAL A 113 -15.70 8.40 19.06
C VAL A 113 -16.10 7.15 18.31
N ARG A 114 -15.64 5.99 18.82
CA ARG A 114 -16.10 4.71 18.29
C ARG A 114 -17.60 4.56 18.50
N PRO A 115 -18.36 4.24 17.44
CA PRO A 115 -19.79 3.97 17.56
C PRO A 115 -20.05 2.69 18.37
N GLU A 116 -21.18 2.66 19.06
CA GLU A 116 -21.70 1.45 19.69
C GLU A 116 -22.58 0.71 18.69
N PHE A 117 -22.34 -0.62 18.56
CA PHE A 117 -23.13 -1.51 17.71
C PHE A 117 -23.13 -2.93 18.29
N ASP A 118 -24.15 -3.71 17.93
CA ASP A 118 -24.25 -5.11 18.33
C ASP A 118 -23.54 -6.02 17.34
N LEU A 119 -22.71 -6.92 17.86
CA LEU A 119 -22.06 -7.95 17.05
C LEU A 119 -23.05 -9.08 16.73
N PRO A 120 -23.07 -9.59 15.49
CA PRO A 120 -23.85 -10.75 15.10
C PRO A 120 -23.38 -12.02 15.85
N GLU A 121 -24.13 -13.11 15.67
CA GLU A 121 -23.64 -14.41 16.08
C GLU A 121 -22.47 -14.81 15.19
N LEU A 122 -21.32 -15.12 15.82
CA LEU A 122 -20.09 -15.47 15.12
C LEU A 122 -19.99 -16.99 14.87
N ASP A 123 -20.75 -17.77 15.63
CA ASP A 123 -20.73 -19.22 15.52
C ASP A 123 -21.58 -19.71 14.34
N GLY A 124 -20.99 -20.58 13.50
CA GLY A 124 -21.67 -21.16 12.34
C GLY A 124 -21.80 -20.25 11.11
N LEU A 125 -21.01 -19.19 11.03
CA LEU A 125 -20.87 -18.39 9.83
C LEU A 125 -20.40 -19.29 8.69
N ALA A 126 -21.17 -19.38 7.59
CA ALA A 126 -20.89 -20.27 6.48
C ALA A 126 -20.36 -19.47 5.29
N VAL A 127 -19.17 -19.84 4.79
CA VAL A 127 -18.57 -19.27 3.59
C VAL A 127 -18.12 -20.38 2.64
N THR A 128 -18.20 -20.12 1.33
CA THR A 128 -17.76 -21.06 0.31
C THR A 128 -16.58 -20.45 -0.44
N VAL A 129 -15.51 -21.24 -0.61
CA VAL A 129 -14.25 -20.85 -1.25
C VAL A 129 -13.93 -21.79 -2.41
N ASP A 130 -12.96 -21.43 -3.23
CA ASP A 130 -12.55 -22.25 -4.38
C ASP A 130 -11.89 -23.55 -3.94
N SER A 131 -11.88 -24.53 -4.84
CA SER A 131 -11.23 -25.81 -4.59
C SER A 131 -9.70 -25.71 -4.71
N THR A 132 -8.98 -26.44 -3.86
CA THR A 132 -7.52 -26.59 -3.95
C THR A 132 -7.08 -27.75 -4.85
N SER A 133 -8.04 -28.43 -5.51
CA SER A 133 -7.70 -29.51 -6.43
C SER A 133 -6.83 -28.98 -7.58
N VAL A 134 -5.75 -29.70 -7.88
CA VAL A 134 -4.85 -29.41 -9.00
C VAL A 134 -5.11 -30.47 -10.06
N GLY A 135 -5.43 -30.03 -11.29
CA GLY A 135 -5.57 -30.89 -12.44
C GLY A 135 -4.23 -31.21 -13.10
N ASP A 136 -4.17 -32.34 -13.83
CA ASP A 136 -2.98 -32.69 -14.61
C ASP A 136 -2.68 -31.65 -15.70
N ASP A 137 -3.71 -31.01 -16.23
CA ASP A 137 -3.62 -29.92 -17.22
C ASP A 137 -2.91 -28.69 -16.65
N GLU A 138 -3.18 -28.29 -15.41
CA GLU A 138 -2.51 -27.18 -14.76
C GLU A 138 -1.01 -27.48 -14.50
N VAL A 139 -0.70 -28.72 -14.13
CA VAL A 139 0.71 -29.16 -14.00
C VAL A 139 1.41 -29.13 -15.36
N ASP A 140 0.74 -29.58 -16.42
CA ASP A 140 1.30 -29.57 -17.78
C ASP A 140 1.48 -28.14 -18.30
N GLU A 141 0.58 -27.20 -17.98
CA GLU A 141 0.75 -25.77 -18.29
C GLU A 141 1.96 -25.16 -17.58
N GLN A 142 2.12 -25.42 -16.29
CA GLN A 142 3.30 -24.97 -15.55
C GLN A 142 4.61 -25.57 -16.08
N LEU A 143 4.57 -26.84 -16.45
CA LEU A 143 5.71 -27.52 -17.06
C LEU A 143 6.05 -26.92 -18.42
N ALA A 144 5.04 -26.60 -19.25
CA ALA A 144 5.23 -25.92 -20.52
C ALA A 144 5.81 -24.50 -20.34
N SER A 145 5.30 -23.73 -19.38
CA SER A 145 5.84 -22.41 -19.03
C SER A 145 7.31 -22.50 -18.55
N LEU A 146 7.63 -23.53 -17.77
CA LEU A 146 9.02 -23.79 -17.37
C LEU A 146 9.89 -24.11 -18.60
N ALA A 147 9.41 -24.94 -19.51
CA ALA A 147 10.14 -25.30 -20.73
C ALA A 147 10.41 -24.11 -21.65
N GLU A 148 9.50 -23.14 -21.68
CA GLU A 148 9.69 -21.90 -22.44
C GLU A 148 10.94 -21.11 -22.04
N ARG A 149 11.30 -21.14 -20.77
CA ARG A 149 12.53 -20.47 -20.24
C ARG A 149 13.81 -21.13 -20.72
N PHE A 150 13.75 -22.41 -21.09
CA PHE A 150 14.87 -23.20 -21.60
C PHE A 150 14.82 -23.38 -23.14
N GLY A 151 13.89 -22.70 -23.80
CA GLY A 151 13.79 -22.70 -25.25
C GLY A 151 15.04 -22.16 -25.93
N THR A 152 15.48 -22.80 -26.98
CA THR A 152 16.64 -22.37 -27.80
C THR A 152 16.16 -21.76 -29.11
N LEU A 153 16.79 -20.64 -29.51
CA LEU A 153 16.46 -19.96 -30.77
C LEU A 153 17.24 -20.57 -31.94
N LYS A 154 16.53 -21.15 -32.88
CA LYS A 154 17.10 -21.78 -34.08
C LYS A 154 16.72 -20.99 -35.33
N GLY A 155 17.71 -20.58 -36.11
CA GLY A 155 17.49 -19.87 -37.37
C GLY A 155 16.70 -20.74 -38.37
N VAL A 156 15.69 -20.15 -39.00
CA VAL A 156 14.83 -20.79 -39.98
C VAL A 156 14.76 -19.98 -41.29
N GLU A 157 14.64 -20.70 -42.43
CA GLU A 157 14.49 -20.08 -43.75
C GLU A 157 13.04 -20.23 -44.24
N ARG A 158 12.10 -19.68 -43.45
CA ARG A 158 10.67 -19.66 -43.79
C ARG A 158 10.09 -18.29 -43.44
N PRO A 159 8.87 -17.96 -43.99
CA PRO A 159 8.16 -16.76 -43.55
C PRO A 159 7.94 -16.74 -42.06
N VAL A 160 7.95 -15.52 -41.49
CA VAL A 160 7.65 -15.21 -40.09
C VAL A 160 6.26 -15.71 -39.72
N ALA A 161 6.17 -16.41 -38.60
CA ALA A 161 4.93 -16.87 -37.99
C ALA A 161 4.83 -16.31 -36.54
N LEU A 162 3.63 -16.36 -35.98
CA LEU A 162 3.40 -16.01 -34.57
C LEU A 162 4.24 -16.93 -33.67
N GLY A 163 4.90 -16.35 -32.67
CA GLY A 163 5.82 -17.05 -31.75
C GLY A 163 7.27 -17.13 -32.24
N ASP A 164 7.57 -16.65 -33.47
CA ASP A 164 8.94 -16.57 -33.95
C ASP A 164 9.68 -15.35 -33.35
N PHE A 165 10.95 -15.51 -33.12
CA PHE A 165 11.85 -14.42 -32.77
C PHE A 165 12.48 -13.86 -34.03
N VAL A 166 12.29 -12.57 -34.26
CA VAL A 166 12.87 -11.87 -35.41
C VAL A 166 13.91 -10.85 -34.95
N SER A 167 15.00 -10.73 -35.73
CA SER A 167 15.87 -9.57 -35.57
C SER A 167 15.45 -8.52 -36.55
N LEU A 168 15.15 -7.31 -36.07
CA LEU A 168 14.57 -6.22 -36.85
C LEU A 168 15.49 -5.00 -36.86
N ASP A 169 15.50 -4.27 -37.97
CA ASP A 169 15.88 -2.87 -37.99
C ASP A 169 14.61 -2.06 -38.19
N LEU A 170 14.35 -1.14 -37.26
CA LEU A 170 13.18 -0.26 -37.28
C LEU A 170 13.60 1.14 -37.60
N SER A 171 12.76 1.88 -38.34
CA SER A 171 12.86 3.33 -38.49
C SER A 171 11.47 3.93 -38.61
N ALA A 172 11.25 5.06 -37.92
CA ALA A 172 9.98 5.78 -37.97
C ALA A 172 10.15 7.11 -38.70
N ALA A 173 9.16 7.48 -39.52
CA ALA A 173 9.15 8.76 -40.25
C ALA A 173 7.78 9.44 -40.10
N ILE A 174 7.76 10.75 -39.97
CA ILE A 174 6.56 11.61 -40.01
C ILE A 174 6.66 12.51 -41.23
N ASP A 175 5.65 12.52 -42.08
CA ASP A 175 5.60 13.27 -43.33
C ASP A 175 6.83 13.03 -44.20
N GLY A 176 7.42 11.81 -44.17
CA GLY A 176 8.62 11.45 -44.95
C GLY A 176 9.94 11.93 -44.38
N GLN A 177 9.97 12.49 -43.19
CA GLN A 177 11.19 12.83 -42.44
C GLN A 177 11.45 11.77 -41.39
N GLU A 178 12.65 11.13 -41.45
CA GLU A 178 13.06 10.17 -40.43
C GLU A 178 13.26 10.89 -39.09
N LEU A 179 12.79 10.21 -38.02
CA LEU A 179 12.99 10.64 -36.63
C LEU A 179 14.37 10.19 -36.17
N GLU A 180 15.19 11.12 -35.63
CA GLU A 180 16.54 10.79 -35.12
C GLU A 180 16.51 9.76 -34.01
N ASP A 181 15.49 9.82 -33.13
CA ASP A 181 15.28 8.90 -32.02
C ASP A 181 14.32 7.72 -32.38
N GLY A 182 13.82 7.70 -33.60
CA GLY A 182 12.87 6.68 -34.09
C GLY A 182 13.53 5.48 -34.80
N SER A 183 14.82 5.21 -34.60
CA SER A 183 15.53 4.13 -35.26
C SER A 183 16.20 3.17 -34.29
N ALA A 184 15.95 1.87 -34.45
CA ALA A 184 16.60 0.79 -33.71
C ALA A 184 17.17 -0.24 -34.69
N LYS A 185 18.35 -0.78 -34.40
CA LYS A 185 19.00 -1.81 -35.25
C LYS A 185 19.27 -3.08 -34.48
N GLY A 186 19.00 -4.21 -35.14
CA GLY A 186 19.25 -5.53 -34.57
C GLY A 186 18.37 -5.87 -33.38
N LEU A 187 17.22 -5.21 -33.22
CA LEU A 187 16.28 -5.45 -32.16
C LEU A 187 15.74 -6.90 -32.24
N SER A 188 15.74 -7.62 -31.15
CA SER A 188 15.13 -8.95 -31.05
C SER A 188 13.70 -8.82 -30.57
N TYR A 189 12.75 -9.33 -31.33
CA TYR A 189 11.31 -9.22 -31.05
C TYR A 189 10.63 -10.57 -31.21
N GLU A 190 9.74 -10.93 -30.29
CA GLU A 190 8.88 -12.11 -30.36
C GLU A 190 7.54 -11.73 -31.01
N VAL A 191 7.28 -12.25 -32.21
CA VAL A 191 6.10 -11.89 -33.00
C VAL A 191 4.83 -12.49 -32.38
N GLY A 192 3.85 -11.65 -32.09
CA GLY A 192 2.58 -12.04 -31.46
C GLY A 192 2.41 -11.58 -30.03
N LYS A 193 3.39 -10.83 -29.48
CA LYS A 193 3.23 -10.19 -28.16
C LYS A 193 2.52 -8.85 -28.20
N ASP A 194 2.57 -8.16 -29.36
CA ASP A 194 1.99 -6.83 -29.58
C ASP A 194 2.36 -5.77 -28.51
N ASP A 195 3.58 -5.93 -27.93
CA ASP A 195 4.08 -5.13 -26.82
C ASP A 195 5.07 -4.02 -27.23
N LEU A 196 5.46 -3.95 -28.54
CA LEU A 196 6.45 -2.99 -29.00
C LEU A 196 5.84 -1.80 -29.75
N ILE A 197 5.19 -2.06 -30.88
CA ILE A 197 4.58 -1.01 -31.73
C ILE A 197 3.26 -1.56 -32.30
N PRO A 198 2.14 -0.86 -32.11
CA PRO A 198 0.85 -1.31 -32.64
C PRO A 198 0.88 -1.56 -34.15
N GLY A 199 0.46 -2.75 -34.57
CA GLY A 199 0.45 -3.16 -35.98
C GLY A 199 1.74 -3.78 -36.49
N LEU A 200 2.78 -3.89 -35.69
CA LEU A 200 4.05 -4.50 -36.05
C LEU A 200 3.87 -6.00 -36.38
N ASP A 201 3.16 -6.74 -35.53
CA ASP A 201 2.95 -8.18 -35.70
C ASP A 201 2.25 -8.49 -37.01
N ASP A 202 1.16 -7.78 -37.32
CA ASP A 202 0.43 -7.93 -38.59
C ASP A 202 1.30 -7.61 -39.83
N ALA A 203 2.20 -6.65 -39.67
CA ALA A 203 3.12 -6.25 -40.75
C ALA A 203 4.24 -7.27 -40.99
N LEU A 204 4.66 -8.00 -39.94
CA LEU A 204 5.77 -8.96 -39.95
C LEU A 204 5.33 -10.37 -40.36
N VAL A 205 4.13 -10.81 -39.98
CA VAL A 205 3.65 -12.15 -40.31
C VAL A 205 3.66 -12.38 -41.82
N GLY A 206 4.27 -13.47 -42.25
CA GLY A 206 4.44 -13.83 -43.65
C GLY A 206 5.60 -13.19 -44.40
N LYS A 207 6.41 -12.31 -43.76
CA LYS A 207 7.64 -11.76 -44.33
C LYS A 207 8.79 -12.75 -44.19
N ASN A 208 9.78 -12.66 -45.09
CA ASN A 208 11.01 -13.45 -45.01
C ASN A 208 12.18 -12.60 -44.52
N ALA A 209 13.24 -13.25 -44.10
CA ALA A 209 14.49 -12.57 -43.84
C ALA A 209 14.95 -11.77 -45.08
N GLY A 210 15.29 -10.51 -44.89
CA GLY A 210 15.61 -9.54 -45.96
C GLY A 210 14.42 -8.73 -46.46
N ASP A 211 13.18 -9.09 -46.12
CA ASP A 211 12.00 -8.32 -46.50
C ASP A 211 11.82 -7.06 -45.63
N THR A 212 11.15 -6.07 -46.22
CA THR A 212 10.78 -4.84 -45.54
C THR A 212 9.27 -4.77 -45.38
N ALA A 213 8.82 -4.43 -44.19
CA ALA A 213 7.42 -4.10 -43.93
C ALA A 213 7.30 -2.59 -43.67
N VAL A 214 6.24 -1.96 -44.18
CA VAL A 214 5.95 -0.54 -43.93
C VAL A 214 4.50 -0.46 -43.49
N PHE A 215 4.25 0.17 -42.36
CA PHE A 215 2.89 0.27 -41.80
C PHE A 215 2.72 1.59 -41.05
N PRO A 216 1.50 2.13 -41.00
CA PRO A 216 1.21 3.31 -40.17
C PRO A 216 0.97 2.89 -38.71
N THR A 217 1.43 3.73 -37.81
CA THR A 217 1.19 3.58 -36.36
C THR A 217 1.02 4.94 -35.70
N THR A 218 0.54 4.96 -34.47
CA THR A 218 0.54 6.16 -33.63
C THR A 218 1.67 6.03 -32.62
N LEU A 219 2.53 7.03 -32.54
CA LEU A 219 3.64 7.03 -31.58
C LEU A 219 3.10 7.07 -30.16
N GLN A 220 3.49 6.09 -29.35
CA GLN A 220 3.04 5.98 -27.95
C GLN A 220 4.01 6.63 -26.96
N GLN A 221 5.26 6.91 -27.37
CA GLN A 221 6.32 7.43 -26.52
C GLN A 221 7.11 8.55 -27.21
N GLY A 222 7.85 9.33 -26.42
CA GLY A 222 8.72 10.41 -26.89
C GLY A 222 8.03 11.76 -27.01
N GLU A 223 8.77 12.76 -27.52
CA GLU A 223 8.29 14.16 -27.64
C GLU A 223 7.10 14.33 -28.60
N ARG A 224 6.84 13.35 -29.46
CA ARG A 224 5.81 13.35 -30.50
C ARG A 224 4.70 12.32 -30.25
N THR A 225 4.47 11.95 -29.02
CA THR A 225 3.40 11.04 -28.61
C THR A 225 2.04 11.47 -29.16
N GLY A 226 1.30 10.53 -29.77
CA GLY A 226 -0.02 10.79 -30.37
C GLY A 226 0.01 11.22 -31.84
N GLU A 227 1.17 11.42 -32.45
CA GLU A 227 1.29 11.71 -33.88
C GLU A 227 1.29 10.40 -34.71
N GLU A 228 0.70 10.46 -35.90
CA GLU A 228 0.77 9.35 -36.86
C GLU A 228 2.16 9.30 -37.50
N ALA A 229 2.78 8.13 -37.46
CA ALA A 229 4.07 7.87 -38.07
C ALA A 229 4.00 6.66 -39.02
N GLU A 230 4.84 6.63 -40.02
CA GLU A 230 5.07 5.48 -40.87
C GLU A 230 6.33 4.75 -40.37
N VAL A 231 6.16 3.49 -39.91
CA VAL A 231 7.26 2.65 -39.44
C VAL A 231 7.70 1.72 -40.57
N THR A 232 9.00 1.71 -40.80
CA THR A 232 9.68 0.76 -41.69
C THR A 232 10.41 -0.27 -40.85
N ALA A 233 10.05 -1.54 -40.97
CA ALA A 233 10.68 -2.67 -40.30
C ALA A 233 11.38 -3.55 -41.33
N VAL A 234 12.69 -3.77 -41.17
CA VAL A 234 13.49 -4.68 -41.98
C VAL A 234 13.76 -5.95 -41.18
N VAL A 235 13.33 -7.09 -41.72
CA VAL A 235 13.55 -8.39 -41.06
C VAL A 235 14.96 -8.88 -41.40
N ASN A 236 15.88 -8.87 -40.44
CA ASN A 236 17.27 -9.33 -40.64
C ASN A 236 17.38 -10.85 -40.56
N SER A 237 16.71 -11.49 -39.64
CA SER A 237 16.68 -12.96 -39.48
C SER A 237 15.42 -13.41 -38.78
N VAL A 238 15.04 -14.65 -39.03
CA VAL A 238 13.92 -15.31 -38.38
C VAL A 238 14.43 -16.51 -37.61
N LYS A 239 14.02 -16.65 -36.35
CA LYS A 239 14.39 -17.77 -35.49
C LYS A 239 13.13 -18.36 -34.86
N GLU A 240 13.04 -19.66 -34.88
CA GLU A 240 12.02 -20.40 -34.16
C GLU A 240 12.50 -20.78 -32.77
N LYS A 241 11.63 -20.66 -31.78
CA LYS A 241 11.90 -21.12 -30.42
C LYS A 241 11.66 -22.64 -30.36
N GLU A 242 12.74 -23.40 -30.28
CA GLU A 242 12.68 -24.86 -30.13
C GLU A 242 12.67 -25.19 -28.64
N LEU A 243 11.54 -25.69 -28.14
CA LEU A 243 11.38 -26.08 -26.74
C LEU A 243 12.05 -27.44 -26.52
N PRO A 244 12.64 -27.66 -25.35
CA PRO A 244 13.20 -28.98 -24.98
C PRO A 244 12.08 -30.03 -24.91
N ALA A 245 12.40 -31.27 -25.15
CA ALA A 245 11.48 -32.39 -24.89
C ALA A 245 11.22 -32.47 -23.38
N LEU A 246 9.96 -32.71 -22.98
CA LEU A 246 9.58 -32.85 -21.58
C LEU A 246 9.87 -34.28 -21.08
N ASP A 247 11.15 -34.57 -20.86
CA ASP A 247 11.67 -35.87 -20.44
C ASP A 247 12.60 -35.71 -19.21
N ASP A 248 13.25 -36.79 -18.83
CA ASP A 248 14.14 -36.81 -17.67
C ASP A 248 15.37 -35.91 -17.87
N ASP A 249 15.86 -35.75 -19.10
CA ASP A 249 16.97 -34.83 -19.39
C ASP A 249 16.55 -33.40 -19.15
N PHE A 250 15.29 -33.03 -19.45
CA PHE A 250 14.74 -31.74 -19.13
C PHE A 250 14.58 -31.54 -17.62
N ALA A 251 14.10 -32.54 -16.89
CA ALA A 251 13.95 -32.44 -15.44
C ALA A 251 15.29 -32.11 -14.76
N GLN A 252 16.37 -32.79 -15.18
CA GLN A 252 17.72 -32.55 -14.68
C GLN A 252 18.30 -31.19 -15.09
N LEU A 253 17.88 -30.66 -16.26
CA LEU A 253 18.31 -29.33 -16.74
C LEU A 253 17.63 -28.23 -15.98
N ALA A 254 16.31 -28.33 -15.72
CA ALA A 254 15.45 -27.27 -15.24
C ALA A 254 15.25 -27.28 -13.71
N SER A 255 15.66 -28.36 -13.02
CA SER A 255 15.39 -28.56 -11.60
C SER A 255 16.45 -29.42 -10.92
N GLU A 256 16.24 -29.73 -9.64
CA GLU A 256 17.07 -30.67 -8.85
C GLU A 256 16.61 -32.13 -8.95
N PHE A 257 15.55 -32.41 -9.74
CA PHE A 257 14.98 -33.76 -9.87
C PHE A 257 15.62 -34.56 -10.99
N ASP A 258 15.68 -35.88 -10.81
CA ASP A 258 16.27 -36.80 -11.79
C ASP A 258 15.27 -37.23 -12.87
N THR A 259 13.96 -37.17 -12.59
CA THR A 259 12.92 -37.63 -13.50
C THR A 259 11.81 -36.60 -13.69
N ILE A 260 11.15 -36.66 -14.87
CA ILE A 260 10.04 -35.77 -15.19
C ILE A 260 8.81 -35.99 -14.26
N GLU A 261 8.63 -37.22 -13.78
CA GLU A 261 7.57 -37.55 -12.83
C GLU A 261 7.80 -36.89 -11.46
N GLU A 262 9.06 -36.83 -10.98
CA GLU A 262 9.41 -36.13 -9.74
C GLU A 262 9.19 -34.62 -9.89
N LEU A 263 9.59 -34.03 -11.00
CA LEU A 263 9.34 -32.61 -11.28
C LEU A 263 7.85 -32.30 -11.34
N LYS A 264 7.02 -33.13 -12.00
CA LYS A 264 5.57 -32.99 -12.03
C LYS A 264 4.94 -33.11 -10.65
N ALA A 265 5.42 -34.04 -9.81
CA ALA A 265 4.95 -34.19 -8.44
C ALA A 265 5.27 -32.97 -7.56
N ASP A 266 6.45 -32.36 -7.75
CA ASP A 266 6.83 -31.14 -7.07
C ASP A 266 5.98 -29.94 -7.53
N LEU A 267 5.78 -29.76 -8.85
CA LEU A 267 4.90 -28.72 -9.41
C LEU A 267 3.48 -28.88 -8.89
N HIS A 268 2.94 -30.09 -8.88
CA HIS A 268 1.61 -30.37 -8.30
C HIS A 268 1.55 -29.95 -6.82
N THR A 269 2.59 -30.26 -6.05
CA THR A 269 2.65 -29.88 -4.63
C THR A 269 2.71 -28.38 -4.44
N LYS A 270 3.52 -27.69 -5.24
CA LYS A 270 3.63 -26.21 -5.21
C LYS A 270 2.33 -25.53 -5.61
N LEU A 271 1.68 -26.01 -6.68
CA LEU A 271 0.36 -25.51 -7.10
C LEU A 271 -0.71 -25.72 -6.01
N ALA A 272 -0.73 -26.92 -5.40
CA ALA A 272 -1.67 -27.21 -4.32
C ALA A 272 -1.43 -26.31 -3.09
N GLN A 273 -0.18 -26.03 -2.74
CA GLN A 273 0.18 -25.10 -1.68
C GLN A 273 -0.25 -23.67 -2.01
N GLY A 274 0.01 -23.20 -3.23
CA GLY A 274 -0.43 -21.88 -3.69
C GLY A 274 -1.94 -21.73 -3.63
N LYS A 275 -2.69 -22.72 -4.15
CA LYS A 275 -4.16 -22.75 -4.07
C LYS A 275 -4.67 -22.80 -2.64
N ALA A 276 -4.00 -23.51 -1.73
CA ALA A 276 -4.39 -23.56 -0.33
C ALA A 276 -4.17 -22.19 0.36
N MET A 277 -3.12 -21.49 0.04
CA MET A 277 -2.90 -20.10 0.53
C MET A 277 -3.98 -19.16 -0.02
N GLN A 278 -4.27 -19.21 -1.32
CA GLN A 278 -5.32 -18.40 -1.94
C GLN A 278 -6.71 -18.73 -1.34
N GLN A 279 -7.01 -20.02 -1.11
CA GLN A 279 -8.24 -20.44 -0.46
C GLN A 279 -8.36 -19.87 0.95
N GLY A 280 -7.26 -19.80 1.69
CA GLY A 280 -7.20 -19.17 3.00
C GLY A 280 -7.48 -17.67 2.96
N ALA A 281 -6.91 -16.96 1.98
CA ALA A 281 -7.21 -15.55 1.73
C ALA A 281 -8.69 -15.35 1.43
N GLN A 282 -9.25 -16.09 0.48
CA GLN A 282 -10.67 -16.04 0.15
C GLN A 282 -11.58 -16.30 1.35
N ALA A 283 -11.22 -17.27 2.23
CA ALA A 283 -12.00 -17.55 3.43
C ALA A 283 -12.01 -16.33 4.37
N ARG A 284 -10.85 -15.70 4.55
CA ARG A 284 -10.71 -14.48 5.35
C ARG A 284 -11.60 -13.36 4.79
N ASP A 285 -11.49 -13.09 3.49
CA ASP A 285 -12.17 -11.97 2.85
C ASP A 285 -13.68 -12.14 2.85
N LYS A 286 -14.15 -13.33 2.52
CA LYS A 286 -15.58 -13.65 2.57
C LYS A 286 -16.15 -13.57 3.99
N VAL A 287 -15.37 -13.89 5.02
CA VAL A 287 -15.76 -13.68 6.43
C VAL A 287 -15.84 -12.20 6.76
N ILE A 288 -14.84 -11.41 6.36
CA ILE A 288 -14.84 -9.95 6.56
C ILE A 288 -16.01 -9.32 5.80
N GLU A 289 -16.19 -9.65 4.53
CA GLU A 289 -17.30 -9.16 3.71
C GLU A 289 -18.66 -9.46 4.34
N HIS A 290 -18.84 -10.69 4.82
CA HIS A 290 -20.07 -11.07 5.52
C HIS A 290 -20.29 -10.24 6.78
N LEU A 291 -19.26 -10.06 7.60
CA LEU A 291 -19.34 -9.25 8.83
C LEU A 291 -19.67 -7.79 8.50
N VAL A 292 -18.97 -7.21 7.54
CA VAL A 292 -19.18 -5.81 7.08
C VAL A 292 -20.58 -5.63 6.50
N GLY A 293 -21.09 -6.60 5.73
CA GLY A 293 -22.41 -6.56 5.13
C GLY A 293 -23.56 -6.80 6.13
N THR A 294 -23.27 -7.42 7.29
CA THR A 294 -24.30 -7.75 8.29
C THR A 294 -24.44 -6.67 9.35
N VAL A 295 -23.36 -5.93 9.65
CA VAL A 295 -23.34 -4.94 10.74
C VAL A 295 -23.34 -3.52 10.16
N GLU A 296 -24.44 -2.80 10.34
CA GLU A 296 -24.54 -1.41 9.92
C GLU A 296 -24.39 -0.46 11.10
N PHE A 297 -23.49 0.50 10.99
CA PHE A 297 -23.31 1.61 11.93
C PHE A 297 -22.68 2.80 11.21
N PRO A 298 -22.89 4.03 11.69
CA PRO A 298 -22.26 5.20 11.13
C PRO A 298 -20.75 5.17 11.41
N LEU A 299 -19.95 5.57 10.42
CA LEU A 299 -18.50 5.66 10.55
C LEU A 299 -18.10 7.08 10.98
N PRO A 300 -17.11 7.24 11.87
CA PRO A 300 -16.50 8.53 12.16
C PRO A 300 -15.77 9.07 10.94
N GLU A 301 -16.09 10.29 10.54
CA GLU A 301 -15.50 10.91 9.33
C GLU A 301 -13.98 11.05 9.44
N SER A 302 -13.46 11.36 10.64
CA SER A 302 -12.01 11.47 10.85
C SER A 302 -11.26 10.16 10.64
N ALA A 303 -11.87 9.02 10.99
CA ALA A 303 -11.26 7.71 10.78
C ALA A 303 -11.25 7.32 9.29
N VAL A 304 -12.35 7.59 8.58
CA VAL A 304 -12.44 7.35 7.13
C VAL A 304 -11.43 8.23 6.39
N GLN A 305 -11.38 9.54 6.73
CA GLN A 305 -10.45 10.45 6.08
C GLN A 305 -8.99 10.10 6.34
N ALA A 306 -8.64 9.68 7.56
CA ALA A 306 -7.29 9.23 7.87
C ALA A 306 -6.87 7.99 7.06
N GLU A 307 -7.78 7.06 6.83
CA GLU A 307 -7.54 5.88 5.99
C GLU A 307 -7.39 6.26 4.51
N VAL A 308 -8.21 7.19 4.00
CA VAL A 308 -8.06 7.73 2.63
C VAL A 308 -6.71 8.40 2.46
N ASP A 309 -6.36 9.31 3.39
CA ASP A 309 -5.09 10.04 3.36
C ASP A 309 -3.89 9.08 3.41
N PHE A 310 -3.98 8.01 4.19
CA PHE A 310 -2.94 6.99 4.29
C PHE A 310 -2.75 6.26 2.95
N ARG A 311 -3.83 5.78 2.33
CA ARG A 311 -3.79 5.06 1.05
C ARG A 311 -3.33 5.96 -0.10
N GLU A 312 -3.86 7.18 -0.18
CA GLU A 312 -3.41 8.16 -1.19
C GLU A 312 -1.91 8.46 -1.04
N HIS A 313 -1.45 8.64 0.21
CA HIS A 313 -0.03 8.87 0.48
C HIS A 313 0.84 7.69 0.07
N ASP A 314 0.39 6.47 0.27
CA ASP A 314 1.13 5.26 -0.08
C ASP A 314 1.34 5.15 -1.60
N VAL A 315 0.28 5.32 -2.39
CA VAL A 315 0.38 5.37 -3.86
C VAL A 315 1.32 6.49 -4.33
N ILE A 316 1.17 7.71 -3.80
CA ILE A 316 2.04 8.84 -4.16
C ILE A 316 3.50 8.56 -3.77
N HIS A 317 3.73 7.91 -2.63
CA HIS A 317 5.08 7.55 -2.18
C HIS A 317 5.73 6.50 -3.08
N GLN A 318 4.99 5.49 -3.53
CA GLN A 318 5.48 4.47 -4.48
C GLN A 318 5.85 5.11 -5.83
N LEU A 319 5.14 6.16 -6.24
CA LEU A 319 5.45 6.95 -7.43
C LEU A 319 6.52 8.05 -7.20
N GLY A 320 7.23 8.00 -6.07
CA GLY A 320 8.33 8.93 -5.77
C GLY A 320 7.90 10.38 -5.59
N HIS A 321 6.63 10.65 -5.27
CA HIS A 321 6.03 12.00 -5.17
C HIS A 321 6.08 12.79 -6.48
N ASP A 322 6.04 12.12 -7.62
CA ASP A 322 6.01 12.74 -8.95
C ASP A 322 4.58 12.86 -9.48
N ASP A 323 4.10 14.10 -9.58
CA ASP A 323 2.74 14.38 -10.06
C ASP A 323 2.53 13.90 -11.52
N ALA A 324 3.57 13.89 -12.37
CA ALA A 324 3.44 13.44 -13.73
C ALA A 324 3.31 11.92 -13.82
N LEU A 325 4.03 11.18 -12.97
CA LEU A 325 3.88 9.74 -12.84
C LEU A 325 2.50 9.38 -12.26
N PHE A 326 1.99 10.15 -11.31
CA PHE A 326 0.65 9.93 -10.77
C PHE A 326 -0.45 10.15 -11.82
N GLU A 327 -0.38 11.23 -12.61
CA GLU A 327 -1.34 11.46 -13.71
C GLU A 327 -1.25 10.35 -14.78
N ARG A 328 -0.05 9.85 -15.05
CA ARG A 328 0.16 8.71 -15.96
C ARG A 328 -0.44 7.42 -15.39
N TYR A 329 -0.21 7.14 -14.11
CA TYR A 329 -0.85 6.03 -13.40
C TYR A 329 -2.37 6.07 -13.54
N LEU A 330 -3.01 7.22 -13.28
CA LEU A 330 -4.45 7.40 -13.47
C LEU A 330 -4.89 7.17 -14.91
N SER A 331 -4.10 7.64 -15.88
CA SER A 331 -4.38 7.44 -17.31
C SER A 331 -4.32 5.97 -17.72
N VAL A 332 -3.31 5.21 -17.25
CA VAL A 332 -3.18 3.77 -17.50
C VAL A 332 -4.34 3.01 -16.84
N ALA A 333 -4.71 3.37 -15.62
CA ALA A 333 -5.85 2.80 -14.91
C ALA A 333 -7.21 3.22 -15.52
N GLY A 334 -7.22 4.16 -16.48
CA GLY A 334 -8.45 4.68 -17.11
C GLY A 334 -9.35 5.44 -16.15
N LYS A 335 -8.79 6.04 -15.09
CA LYS A 335 -9.51 6.72 -14.01
C LYS A 335 -9.19 8.22 -13.98
N THR A 336 -10.17 9.03 -13.61
CA THR A 336 -9.95 10.41 -13.21
C THR A 336 -9.52 10.47 -11.74
N ARG A 337 -8.89 11.57 -11.32
CA ARG A 337 -8.52 11.79 -9.91
C ARG A 337 -9.75 11.74 -8.97
N GLU A 338 -10.90 12.24 -9.43
CA GLU A 338 -12.14 12.21 -8.67
C GLU A 338 -12.67 10.78 -8.48
N GLU A 339 -12.61 9.96 -9.54
CA GLU A 339 -13.00 8.55 -9.47
C GLU A 339 -12.05 7.75 -8.57
N PHE A 340 -10.75 7.99 -8.68
CA PHE A 340 -9.74 7.39 -7.81
C PHE A 340 -9.99 7.74 -6.32
N THR A 341 -10.17 9.02 -5.99
CA THR A 341 -10.46 9.44 -4.60
C THR A 341 -11.78 8.85 -4.09
N ALA A 342 -12.81 8.75 -4.95
CA ALA A 342 -14.08 8.13 -4.58
C ALA A 342 -13.94 6.64 -4.28
N GLU A 343 -13.15 5.91 -5.08
CA GLU A 343 -12.83 4.49 -4.86
C GLU A 343 -12.01 4.28 -3.58
N LEU A 344 -10.98 5.11 -3.37
CA LEU A 344 -10.22 5.08 -2.12
C LEU A 344 -11.13 5.28 -0.91
N ARG A 345 -12.11 6.20 -1.00
CA ARG A 345 -13.05 6.44 0.07
C ARG A 345 -13.96 5.24 0.32
N GLU A 346 -14.49 4.60 -0.74
CA GLU A 346 -15.32 3.39 -0.59
C GLU A 346 -14.53 2.26 0.07
N ASN A 347 -13.29 2.03 -0.34
CA ASN A 347 -12.42 1.04 0.24
C ASN A 347 -12.04 1.39 1.69
N ALA A 348 -11.76 2.65 1.98
CA ALA A 348 -11.49 3.15 3.33
C ALA A 348 -12.70 2.92 4.26
N GLU A 349 -13.93 3.18 3.81
CA GLU A 349 -15.14 2.92 4.60
C GLU A 349 -15.31 1.44 4.92
N LYS A 350 -15.01 0.52 3.97
CA LYS A 350 -15.03 -0.93 4.20
C LYS A 350 -13.95 -1.33 5.21
N SER A 351 -12.74 -0.83 5.04
CA SER A 351 -11.59 -1.11 5.93
C SER A 351 -11.86 -0.63 7.37
N VAL A 352 -12.27 0.62 7.55
CA VAL A 352 -12.59 1.19 8.87
C VAL A 352 -13.74 0.42 9.55
N ARG A 353 -14.76 0.03 8.78
CA ARG A 353 -15.86 -0.80 9.31
C ARG A 353 -15.38 -2.16 9.78
N ALA A 354 -14.56 -2.84 8.97
CA ALA A 354 -13.94 -4.12 9.34
C ALA A 354 -13.07 -3.98 10.59
N GLN A 355 -12.24 -2.96 10.68
CA GLN A 355 -11.40 -2.68 11.85
C GLN A 355 -12.25 -2.54 13.14
N PHE A 356 -13.33 -1.76 13.10
CA PHE A 356 -14.19 -1.59 14.29
C PHE A 356 -14.92 -2.87 14.69
N ILE A 357 -15.38 -3.68 13.72
CA ILE A 357 -16.01 -4.96 13.97
C ILE A 357 -14.99 -5.92 14.63
N LEU A 358 -13.80 -6.03 14.08
CA LEU A 358 -12.74 -6.89 14.61
C LEU A 358 -12.27 -6.44 15.99
N ASP A 359 -12.17 -5.13 16.24
CA ASP A 359 -11.87 -4.59 17.55
C ASP A 359 -12.95 -4.95 18.58
N ALA A 360 -14.23 -4.85 18.19
CA ALA A 360 -15.35 -5.24 19.06
C ALA A 360 -15.37 -6.75 19.34
N ILE A 361 -15.03 -7.58 18.34
CA ILE A 361 -14.86 -9.03 18.50
C ILE A 361 -13.70 -9.31 19.47
N ALA A 362 -12.56 -8.65 19.30
CA ALA A 362 -11.40 -8.80 20.16
C ALA A 362 -11.70 -8.42 21.63
N GLU A 363 -12.48 -7.36 21.84
CA GLU A 363 -12.96 -6.96 23.18
C GLU A 363 -13.92 -8.01 23.77
N LYS A 364 -14.92 -8.48 23.00
CA LYS A 364 -15.91 -9.45 23.44
C LYS A 364 -15.30 -10.83 23.75
N THR A 365 -14.28 -11.24 23.01
CA THR A 365 -13.60 -12.53 23.19
C THR A 365 -12.36 -12.43 24.09
N GLU A 366 -12.12 -11.28 24.67
CA GLU A 366 -10.98 -11.01 25.57
C GLU A 366 -9.62 -11.46 25.00
N VAL A 367 -9.40 -11.19 23.69
CA VAL A 367 -8.16 -11.59 23.01
C VAL A 367 -6.94 -10.99 23.72
N GLN A 368 -6.04 -11.87 24.19
CA GLN A 368 -4.76 -11.50 24.77
C GLN A 368 -3.65 -11.74 23.76
N ILE A 369 -2.69 -10.83 23.70
CA ILE A 369 -1.50 -10.93 22.87
C ILE A 369 -0.31 -11.25 23.77
N SER A 370 0.46 -12.27 23.43
CA SER A 370 1.73 -12.58 24.09
C SER A 370 2.89 -11.80 23.47
N ASP A 371 3.95 -11.61 24.24
CA ASP A 371 5.18 -10.99 23.72
C ASP A 371 5.79 -11.78 22.53
N GLY A 372 5.58 -13.11 22.51
CA GLY A 372 6.01 -13.98 21.42
C GLY A 372 5.28 -13.67 20.11
N GLU A 373 3.95 -13.55 20.14
CA GLU A 373 3.13 -13.23 18.96
C GLU A 373 3.47 -11.85 18.42
N LEU A 374 3.67 -10.86 19.30
CA LEU A 374 4.08 -9.52 18.90
C LEU A 374 5.46 -9.53 18.24
N THR A 375 6.41 -10.31 18.81
CA THR A 375 7.76 -10.43 18.24
C THR A 375 7.73 -11.10 16.87
N GLU A 376 6.95 -12.17 16.71
CA GLU A 376 6.76 -12.87 15.44
C GLU A 376 6.20 -11.95 14.37
N TYR A 377 5.18 -11.17 14.72
CA TYR A 377 4.58 -10.18 13.82
C TYR A 377 5.61 -9.11 13.40
N LEU A 378 6.37 -8.55 14.36
CA LEU A 378 7.42 -7.57 14.08
C LEU A 378 8.50 -8.11 13.13
N VAL A 379 8.97 -9.36 13.37
CA VAL A 379 9.99 -10.01 12.51
C VAL A 379 9.47 -10.14 11.08
N ARG A 380 8.22 -10.49 10.93
CA ARG A 380 7.59 -10.72 9.64
C ARG A 380 7.39 -9.42 8.86
N GLN A 381 6.84 -8.39 9.52
CA GLN A 381 6.69 -7.07 8.91
C GLN A 381 8.06 -6.48 8.52
N ALA A 382 9.06 -6.63 9.37
CA ALA A 382 10.41 -6.17 9.04
C ALA A 382 10.97 -6.87 7.78
N ALA A 383 10.73 -8.18 7.63
CA ALA A 383 11.15 -8.93 6.45
C ALA A 383 10.47 -8.43 5.17
N ARG A 384 9.20 -8.04 5.24
CA ARG A 384 8.44 -7.46 4.13
C ARG A 384 9.03 -6.13 3.65
N TYR A 385 9.43 -5.26 4.60
CA TYR A 385 10.13 -4.01 4.28
C TYR A 385 11.63 -4.17 4.01
N GLY A 386 12.13 -5.41 3.89
CA GLY A 386 13.55 -5.68 3.67
C GLY A 386 14.48 -5.16 4.78
N MET A 387 13.96 -4.98 6.00
CA MET A 387 14.67 -4.36 7.13
C MET A 387 15.03 -5.39 8.21
N PRO A 388 16.12 -5.17 8.97
CA PRO A 388 16.38 -5.95 10.18
C PRO A 388 15.27 -5.73 11.23
N ALA A 389 14.77 -6.81 11.84
CA ALA A 389 13.68 -6.76 12.83
C ALA A 389 13.93 -5.78 13.99
N GLN A 390 15.17 -5.67 14.47
CA GLN A 390 15.55 -4.74 15.55
C GLN A 390 15.43 -3.28 15.11
N GLU A 391 15.79 -2.98 13.87
CA GLU A 391 15.70 -1.62 13.32
C GLU A 391 14.25 -1.22 13.13
N PHE A 392 13.43 -2.09 12.54
CA PHE A 392 11.99 -1.90 12.40
C PHE A 392 11.31 -1.67 13.76
N ALA A 393 11.59 -2.51 14.76
CA ALA A 393 11.06 -2.34 16.11
C ALA A 393 11.44 -0.99 16.74
N ASN A 394 12.69 -0.53 16.54
CA ASN A 394 13.13 0.78 17.02
C ASN A 394 12.38 1.92 16.33
N GLN A 395 12.12 1.83 15.03
CA GLN A 395 11.35 2.84 14.29
C GLN A 395 9.91 2.91 14.80
N ILE A 396 9.25 1.76 14.99
CA ILE A 396 7.88 1.68 15.54
C ILE A 396 7.81 2.34 16.93
N VAL A 397 8.77 2.05 17.81
CA VAL A 397 8.80 2.62 19.18
C VAL A 397 9.08 4.12 19.13
N GLN A 398 10.04 4.58 18.32
CA GLN A 398 10.38 5.99 18.19
C GLN A 398 9.27 6.81 17.52
N GLY A 399 8.57 6.22 16.55
CA GLY A 399 7.41 6.81 15.89
C GLY A 399 6.14 6.82 16.76
N GLY A 400 6.14 6.15 17.93
CA GLY A 400 4.97 6.03 18.79
C GLY A 400 3.87 5.11 18.23
N ASN A 401 4.18 4.27 17.22
CA ASN A 401 3.23 3.43 16.50
C ASN A 401 2.97 2.06 17.16
N LEU A 402 3.61 1.79 18.29
CA LEU A 402 3.42 0.52 19.00
C LEU A 402 1.95 0.20 19.36
N PRO A 403 1.11 1.16 19.80
CA PRO A 403 -0.30 0.88 20.07
C PRO A 403 -1.08 0.45 18.82
N ALA A 404 -0.81 1.04 17.66
CA ALA A 404 -1.43 0.67 16.39
C ALA A 404 -1.05 -0.76 16.00
N LEU A 405 0.24 -1.10 16.05
CA LEU A 405 0.74 -2.44 15.79
C LEU A 405 0.09 -3.51 16.71
N VAL A 406 -0.04 -3.21 18.00
CA VAL A 406 -0.72 -4.10 18.95
C VAL A 406 -2.19 -4.27 18.58
N ALA A 407 -2.85 -3.21 18.12
CA ALA A 407 -4.24 -3.29 17.66
C ALA A 407 -4.37 -4.19 16.42
N ASP A 408 -3.44 -4.12 15.47
CA ASP A 408 -3.44 -4.96 14.25
C ASP A 408 -3.26 -6.44 14.58
N VAL A 409 -2.29 -6.78 15.43
CA VAL A 409 -2.11 -8.15 15.92
C VAL A 409 -3.36 -8.65 16.62
N ARG A 410 -4.03 -7.78 17.39
CA ARG A 410 -5.26 -8.12 18.11
C ARG A 410 -6.41 -8.40 17.16
N ARG A 411 -6.58 -7.60 16.12
CA ARG A 411 -7.59 -7.79 15.07
C ARG A 411 -7.34 -9.09 14.28
N SER A 412 -6.09 -9.34 13.87
CA SER A 412 -5.73 -10.58 13.18
C SER A 412 -6.05 -11.81 14.01
N LYS A 413 -5.78 -11.78 15.32
CA LYS A 413 -6.12 -12.87 16.22
C LYS A 413 -7.63 -13.02 16.46
N ALA A 414 -8.35 -11.90 16.51
CA ALA A 414 -9.80 -11.92 16.57
C ALA A 414 -10.42 -12.56 15.32
N LEU A 415 -9.92 -12.21 14.14
CA LEU A 415 -10.36 -12.79 12.87
C LEU A 415 -10.05 -14.29 12.81
N ALA A 416 -8.86 -14.73 13.25
CA ALA A 416 -8.53 -16.15 13.35
C ALA A 416 -9.54 -16.90 14.22
N THR A 417 -9.94 -16.32 15.36
CA THR A 417 -10.95 -16.92 16.25
C THR A 417 -12.32 -17.03 15.57
N VAL A 418 -12.68 -16.09 14.69
CA VAL A 418 -13.92 -16.18 13.91
C VAL A 418 -13.82 -17.28 12.85
N LEU A 419 -12.70 -17.34 12.14
CA LEU A 419 -12.44 -18.36 11.11
C LEU A 419 -12.44 -19.78 11.67
N GLU A 420 -11.88 -19.99 12.86
CA GLU A 420 -11.92 -21.29 13.55
C GLU A 420 -13.35 -21.76 13.86
N LYS A 421 -14.29 -20.83 14.06
CA LYS A 421 -15.70 -21.11 14.36
C LYS A 421 -16.58 -21.11 13.11
N ALA A 422 -16.08 -20.59 12.01
CA ALA A 422 -16.79 -20.54 10.74
C ALA A 422 -16.86 -21.93 10.09
N SER A 423 -17.93 -22.18 9.35
CA SER A 423 -18.06 -23.36 8.49
C SER A 423 -17.59 -23.00 7.08
N VAL A 424 -16.30 -23.22 6.82
CA VAL A 424 -15.73 -22.98 5.51
C VAL A 424 -15.78 -24.24 4.67
N THR A 425 -16.40 -24.15 3.49
CA THR A 425 -16.51 -25.26 2.53
C THR A 425 -16.01 -24.83 1.16
N ASP A 426 -15.46 -25.76 0.40
CA ASP A 426 -15.16 -25.53 -1.02
C ASP A 426 -16.44 -25.62 -1.88
N GLU A 427 -16.33 -25.30 -3.16
CA GLU A 427 -17.45 -25.38 -4.13
C GLU A 427 -18.03 -26.80 -4.27
N ALA A 428 -17.25 -27.83 -3.96
CA ALA A 428 -17.69 -29.23 -3.94
C ALA A 428 -18.37 -29.64 -2.63
N GLY A 429 -18.41 -28.74 -1.62
CA GLY A 429 -18.99 -28.98 -0.31
C GLY A 429 -18.07 -29.69 0.68
N ASN A 430 -16.77 -29.81 0.38
CA ASN A 430 -15.79 -30.36 1.31
C ASN A 430 -15.42 -29.30 2.35
N ALA A 431 -15.23 -29.72 3.60
CA ALA A 431 -14.74 -28.83 4.64
C ALA A 431 -13.27 -28.44 4.36
N VAL A 432 -13.00 -27.16 4.48
CA VAL A 432 -11.64 -26.59 4.29
C VAL A 432 -10.90 -26.60 5.62
N ASP A 433 -9.68 -27.14 5.62
CA ASP A 433 -8.80 -27.12 6.79
C ASP A 433 -8.00 -25.81 6.82
N LEU A 434 -8.42 -24.91 7.68
CA LEU A 434 -7.76 -23.63 7.93
C LEU A 434 -6.70 -23.70 9.05
N SER A 435 -6.40 -24.86 9.58
CA SER A 435 -5.44 -25.04 10.70
C SER A 435 -4.01 -24.62 10.34
N ALA A 436 -3.67 -24.62 9.04
CA ALA A 436 -2.41 -24.09 8.54
C ALA A 436 -2.33 -22.55 8.54
N LEU A 437 -3.47 -21.86 8.66
CA LEU A 437 -3.56 -20.40 8.72
C LEU A 437 -3.43 -19.93 10.17
N SER A 438 -2.19 -19.83 10.65
CA SER A 438 -1.93 -19.17 11.93
C SER A 438 -2.45 -17.72 11.92
N PRO A 439 -2.76 -17.11 13.08
CA PRO A 439 -3.13 -15.69 13.15
C PRO A 439 -2.12 -14.77 12.44
N SER A 440 -0.87 -15.19 12.43
CA SER A 440 0.22 -14.53 11.76
C SER A 440 0.20 -14.70 10.24
N ALA A 441 -0.15 -15.87 9.71
CA ALA A 441 -0.33 -16.08 8.28
C ALA A 441 -1.53 -15.30 7.72
N LEU A 442 -2.62 -15.18 8.50
CA LEU A 442 -3.77 -14.36 8.14
C LEU A 442 -3.47 -12.85 8.08
N ALA A 443 -2.55 -12.37 8.91
CA ALA A 443 -2.09 -10.99 8.86
C ALA A 443 -1.27 -10.70 7.58
N ASP A 444 -0.47 -11.68 7.12
CA ASP A 444 0.28 -11.57 5.87
C ASP A 444 -0.64 -11.51 4.65
N LEU A 445 -1.70 -12.31 4.65
CA LEU A 445 -2.71 -12.29 3.58
C LEU A 445 -3.46 -10.95 3.53
N ALA A 446 -3.75 -10.32 4.69
CA ALA A 446 -4.40 -9.02 4.76
C ALA A 446 -3.59 -7.90 4.10
N SER A 447 -2.28 -8.01 4.16
CA SER A 447 -1.38 -7.02 3.61
C SER A 447 -0.97 -7.29 2.15
N ALA A 448 -1.25 -8.47 1.61
CA ALA A 448 -0.95 -8.81 0.22
C ALA A 448 -2.04 -8.37 -0.77
N GLU A 449 -3.28 -8.18 -0.31
CA GLU A 449 -4.39 -7.77 -1.18
C GLU A 449 -4.44 -6.25 -1.44
N ASP A 450 -4.01 -5.46 -0.46
CA ASP A 450 -3.85 -4.02 -0.68
C ASP A 450 -2.78 -3.71 -1.77
N GLU A 451 -1.92 -4.70 -2.12
CA GLU A 451 -0.90 -4.57 -3.18
C GLU A 451 -1.36 -5.08 -4.55
N VAL A 452 -2.25 -6.07 -4.63
CA VAL A 452 -2.57 -6.75 -5.91
C VAL A 452 -3.44 -5.89 -6.85
N ASP A 453 -4.33 -5.06 -6.30
CA ASP A 453 -5.17 -4.16 -7.12
C ASP A 453 -4.39 -2.92 -7.65
N GLU A 454 -3.26 -2.58 -7.01
CA GLU A 454 -2.40 -1.44 -7.38
C GLU A 454 -1.20 -1.87 -8.22
N ASP A 455 -0.71 -3.11 -8.08
CA ASP A 455 0.50 -3.63 -8.72
C ASP A 455 0.41 -3.76 -10.26
N ASP A 456 -0.75 -4.04 -10.83
CA ASP A 456 -0.87 -4.19 -12.29
C ASP A 456 -0.63 -2.87 -13.02
N ALA A 457 -1.09 -1.74 -12.48
CA ALA A 457 -0.84 -0.42 -13.06
C ALA A 457 0.58 0.08 -12.76
N LEU A 458 1.13 -0.23 -11.56
CA LEU A 458 2.49 0.12 -11.17
C LEU A 458 3.53 -0.74 -11.91
N ALA A 459 3.28 -2.05 -12.11
CA ALA A 459 4.14 -2.94 -12.88
C ALA A 459 4.22 -2.52 -14.35
N SER A 460 3.12 -2.04 -14.93
CA SER A 460 3.08 -1.46 -16.27
C SER A 460 3.98 -0.23 -16.38
N LEU A 461 3.98 0.66 -15.39
CA LEU A 461 4.85 1.85 -15.35
C LEU A 461 6.32 1.49 -15.11
N ALA A 462 6.61 0.47 -14.29
CA ALA A 462 7.98 0.02 -13.99
C ALA A 462 8.64 -0.65 -15.19
N SER A 463 7.90 -1.44 -15.98
CA SER A 463 8.43 -2.08 -17.19
C SER A 463 8.85 -1.09 -18.28
N GLU A 464 8.30 0.13 -18.27
CA GLU A 464 8.64 1.20 -19.19
C GLU A 464 9.83 2.07 -18.69
N ALA A 465 10.07 2.12 -17.39
CA ALA A 465 11.15 2.92 -16.80
C ALA A 465 12.53 2.25 -16.90
N ASP A 466 12.59 0.91 -16.97
CA ASP A 466 13.85 0.16 -17.05
C ASP A 466 14.55 0.24 -18.43
N HIS A 467 13.88 0.84 -19.43
CA HIS A 467 14.47 1.06 -20.76
C HIS A 467 15.22 2.39 -20.93
N ASP A 468 15.17 3.29 -19.93
CA ASP A 468 15.76 4.64 -20.03
C ASP A 468 17.14 4.79 -19.34
N HIS A 469 17.72 3.71 -18.81
CA HIS A 469 19.04 3.73 -18.19
C HIS A 469 20.13 3.09 -19.06
N ASP A 470 20.43 3.72 -20.20
CA ASP A 470 21.64 3.41 -20.96
C ASP A 470 22.69 4.54 -20.85
N HIS A 471 23.78 4.16 -20.14
CA HIS A 471 25.16 4.59 -20.27
C HIS A 471 25.53 6.08 -20.38
N HIS A 472 25.69 6.73 -19.24
CA HIS A 472 26.75 7.73 -19.11
C HIS A 472 28.03 7.13 -18.52
N GLY A 473 28.88 6.63 -19.42
CA GLY A 473 30.26 6.28 -19.10
C GLY A 473 31.04 7.55 -18.73
N HIS A 474 31.42 7.69 -17.47
CA HIS A 474 32.40 8.68 -17.05
C HIS A 474 33.79 8.11 -17.23
N ASP A 475 34.49 8.61 -18.30
CA ASP A 475 35.93 8.53 -18.43
C ASP A 475 36.60 9.32 -17.31
N HIS A 476 37.22 8.60 -16.37
CA HIS A 476 38.17 9.19 -15.42
C HIS A 476 39.56 9.23 -16.08
N GLU A 477 39.94 10.39 -16.62
CA GLU A 477 41.34 10.71 -16.87
C GLU A 477 42.10 10.80 -15.54
N GLY A 478 43.18 10.00 -15.46
CA GLY A 478 44.11 10.02 -14.35
C GLY A 478 44.89 11.31 -14.27
N HIS A 479 44.93 11.89 -13.08
CA HIS A 479 45.96 12.85 -12.71
C HIS A 479 46.94 12.22 -11.74
N ASP A 480 48.13 11.90 -12.26
CA ASP A 480 49.35 11.72 -11.49
C ASP A 480 49.72 13.03 -10.80
N HIS A 481 49.93 13.03 -9.51
CA HIS A 481 50.72 14.00 -8.78
C HIS A 481 51.73 13.27 -7.89
N GLU A 482 53.00 13.31 -8.40
CA GLU A 482 54.19 13.24 -7.55
C GLU A 482 54.25 14.48 -6.65
N HIS A 483 54.36 14.30 -5.35
CA HIS A 483 55.40 14.80 -4.41
C HIS A 483 55.03 14.42 -3.00
#